data_be030d073d1c6c1d7f08de0abd8c06e8
#
_entry.id   be030d073d1c6c1d7f08de0abd8c06e8
#
_cell.length_a   1.000
_cell.length_b   1.000
_cell.length_c   1.000
_cell.angle_alpha   90.00
_cell.angle_beta   90.00
_cell.angle_gamma   90.00
#
_symmetry.space_group_name_H-M   'P 1'
#
loop_
_entity.id
_entity.type
_entity.pdbx_description
1 polymer ?
#
loop_
_entity_poly.entity_id
_entity_poly.type
_entity_poly.pdbx_seq_one_letter_code
_entity_poly.pdbx_strand_id
1 'polypeptide(L)'
;PKKFNAPITDLDNWPRCVQIAWQLHDYDGRLIEHNDFLIVPDGYDIPYQSEKIHGISTELAKSKGDSLKEVINSFKNVLAKTKVLVGQNLKFDLNVVGSEFHRQGYDNAWLKMPVLDTCTEKSAFLCKLPGGRGGKFKYPTLSELHQCLFKKPFKEAHNATADVEATARCFFELIRKGSFQKSDLYLDDEKYADFFLKNTSEFSAAGIKHINLSKESKALLEEIPSEVAKSISSKEDISHLKDVPFSHLHNKTQFSVLQSTIHVKTLIDKAVEFGMPAVAFSDSGNMMGAFQFVETGFKHNQSINKKIEEANENANVSEIEIQDLERKKIIPIVGCEFQVCPDRNDKTYKNNGYQVPFLAKNKKGYQNLIKLSSIGFIE
;
A
#
# COMPACT_ATOMS: atom_id res chain seq x y z
N PRO A 1 10.28 -6.75 2.14
CA PRO A 1 10.69 -8.13 2.39
C PRO A 1 10.23 -8.59 3.76
N LYS A 2 10.04 -9.92 3.94
CA LYS A 2 9.72 -10.52 5.23
C LYS A 2 10.93 -10.44 6.19
N LYS A 3 12.14 -10.64 5.64
CA LYS A 3 13.43 -10.55 6.36
C LYS A 3 14.43 -9.74 5.53
N PHE A 4 15.03 -8.70 6.12
CA PHE A 4 15.99 -7.81 5.43
C PHE A 4 17.33 -8.47 5.09
N ASN A 5 17.71 -9.54 5.79
CA ASN A 5 18.97 -10.25 5.59
C ASN A 5 18.79 -11.60 4.89
N ALA A 6 17.61 -11.86 4.29
CA ALA A 6 17.41 -13.05 3.49
C ALA A 6 18.32 -13.04 2.24
N PRO A 7 18.78 -14.20 1.77
CA PRO A 7 19.54 -14.28 0.52
C PRO A 7 18.64 -13.88 -0.66
N ILE A 8 19.23 -13.35 -1.73
CA ILE A 8 18.52 -12.97 -2.95
C ILE A 8 17.84 -14.14 -3.67
N THR A 9 18.25 -15.38 -3.32
CA THR A 9 17.65 -16.62 -3.81
C THR A 9 16.34 -16.99 -3.11
N ASP A 10 16.02 -16.35 -1.99
CA ASP A 10 14.72 -16.49 -1.31
C ASP A 10 13.68 -15.60 -2.00
N LEU A 11 13.14 -16.11 -3.09
CA LEU A 11 12.22 -15.36 -3.97
C LEU A 11 10.88 -15.03 -3.32
N ASP A 12 10.47 -15.79 -2.30
CA ASP A 12 9.25 -15.53 -1.53
C ASP A 12 9.42 -14.41 -0.50
N ASN A 13 10.66 -14.08 -0.17
CA ASN A 13 10.98 -13.00 0.75
C ASN A 13 11.03 -11.62 0.09
N TRP A 14 11.55 -11.55 -1.16
CA TRP A 14 11.78 -10.29 -1.85
C TRP A 14 10.59 -9.87 -2.70
N PRO A 15 10.15 -8.60 -2.61
CA PRO A 15 9.07 -8.11 -3.47
C PRO A 15 9.49 -8.14 -4.94
N ARG A 16 8.49 -8.12 -5.83
CA ARG A 16 8.71 -7.96 -7.26
C ARG A 16 9.04 -6.51 -7.58
N CYS A 17 9.92 -6.31 -8.54
CA CYS A 17 10.23 -5.00 -9.07
C CYS A 17 9.13 -4.57 -10.05
N VAL A 18 8.51 -3.41 -9.81
CA VAL A 18 7.42 -2.87 -10.67
C VAL A 18 7.85 -1.64 -11.46
N GLN A 19 8.89 -0.95 -11.00
CA GLN A 19 9.55 0.14 -11.71
C GLN A 19 11.04 0.12 -11.37
N ILE A 20 11.88 0.42 -12.35
CA ILE A 20 13.31 0.63 -12.16
C ILE A 20 13.75 1.82 -13.00
N ALA A 21 14.51 2.73 -12.39
CA ALA A 21 15.14 3.83 -13.10
C ALA A 21 16.62 3.89 -12.73
N TRP A 22 17.43 4.38 -13.66
CA TRP A 22 18.84 4.66 -13.42
C TRP A 22 19.35 5.81 -14.27
N GLN A 23 20.46 6.38 -13.80
CA GLN A 23 21.23 7.37 -14.54
C GLN A 23 22.70 6.92 -14.59
N LEU A 24 23.32 7.02 -15.74
CA LEU A 24 24.76 6.89 -15.90
C LEU A 24 25.37 8.29 -16.04
N HIS A 25 26.34 8.59 -15.21
CA HIS A 25 27.06 9.86 -15.21
C HIS A 25 28.55 9.61 -15.45
N ASP A 26 29.24 10.59 -16.04
CA ASP A 26 30.68 10.62 -16.03
C ASP A 26 31.22 11.08 -14.66
N TYR A 27 32.57 11.10 -14.53
CA TYR A 27 33.21 11.51 -13.28
C TYR A 27 33.05 13.00 -12.96
N ASP A 28 32.67 13.83 -13.92
CA ASP A 28 32.37 15.26 -13.73
C ASP A 28 30.91 15.49 -13.26
N GLY A 29 30.10 14.45 -13.24
CA GLY A 29 28.70 14.53 -12.90
C GLY A 29 27.75 14.82 -14.06
N ARG A 30 28.27 14.82 -15.30
CA ARG A 30 27.46 15.01 -16.50
C ARG A 30 26.67 13.76 -16.79
N LEU A 31 25.35 13.92 -17.01
CA LEU A 31 24.47 12.82 -17.40
C LEU A 31 24.84 12.31 -18.81
N ILE A 32 25.10 11.00 -18.92
CA ILE A 32 25.37 10.29 -20.18
C ILE A 32 24.13 9.57 -20.68
N GLU A 33 23.43 8.85 -19.76
CA GLU A 33 22.30 8.00 -20.11
C GLU A 33 21.29 8.01 -18.95
N HIS A 34 20.01 8.02 -19.29
CA HIS A 34 18.92 7.86 -18.35
C HIS A 34 17.89 6.87 -18.89
N ASN A 35 17.42 5.98 -18.04
CA ASN A 35 16.34 5.05 -18.36
C ASN A 35 15.37 4.94 -17.19
N ASP A 36 14.09 4.77 -17.52
CA ASP A 36 12.99 4.51 -16.60
C ASP A 36 12.07 3.49 -17.24
N PHE A 37 11.83 2.38 -16.54
CA PHE A 37 11.01 1.28 -17.02
C PHE A 37 9.94 0.93 -15.99
N LEU A 38 8.69 0.87 -16.42
CA LEU A 38 7.68 0.08 -15.77
C LEU A 38 7.87 -1.39 -16.16
N ILE A 39 7.62 -2.31 -15.25
CA ILE A 39 7.78 -3.75 -15.50
C ILE A 39 6.40 -4.41 -15.52
N VAL A 40 6.10 -5.11 -16.62
CA VAL A 40 4.86 -5.90 -16.73
C VAL A 40 4.84 -6.97 -15.64
N PRO A 41 3.81 -7.00 -14.78
CA PRO A 41 3.65 -8.06 -13.80
C PRO A 41 3.31 -9.37 -14.50
N ASP A 42 4.15 -10.40 -14.29
CA ASP A 42 3.98 -11.72 -14.83
C ASP A 42 3.64 -12.70 -13.69
N GLY A 43 2.42 -13.25 -13.76
CA GLY A 43 1.90 -14.20 -12.76
C GLY A 43 1.54 -13.58 -11.39
N TYR A 44 1.45 -12.26 -11.28
CA TYR A 44 1.01 -11.58 -10.05
C TYR A 44 0.30 -10.27 -10.37
N ASP A 45 -0.49 -9.78 -9.41
CA ASP A 45 -1.03 -8.42 -9.43
C ASP A 45 -0.29 -7.55 -8.41
N ILE A 46 -0.18 -6.25 -8.70
CA ILE A 46 0.46 -5.28 -7.80
C ILE A 46 -0.46 -5.07 -6.59
N PRO A 47 0.02 -5.33 -5.36
CA PRO A 47 -0.81 -5.17 -4.17
C PRO A 47 -1.26 -3.71 -4.01
N TYR A 48 -2.53 -3.49 -3.67
CA TYR A 48 -3.13 -2.16 -3.49
C TYR A 48 -2.35 -1.26 -2.50
N GLN A 49 -1.77 -1.85 -1.44
CA GLN A 49 -0.94 -1.09 -0.50
C GLN A 49 0.35 -0.57 -1.14
N SER A 50 0.91 -1.31 -2.10
CA SER A 50 2.09 -0.88 -2.86
C SER A 50 1.71 0.19 -3.87
N GLU A 51 0.60 0.01 -4.59
CA GLU A 51 0.05 1.01 -5.52
C GLU A 51 -0.17 2.37 -4.83
N LYS A 52 -0.69 2.39 -3.61
CA LYS A 52 -0.84 3.63 -2.83
C LYS A 52 0.48 4.37 -2.58
N ILE A 53 1.60 3.67 -2.52
CA ILE A 53 2.92 4.25 -2.23
C ILE A 53 3.55 4.81 -3.50
N HIS A 54 3.61 4.03 -4.57
CA HIS A 54 4.33 4.40 -5.80
C HIS A 54 3.41 4.83 -6.96
N GLY A 55 2.08 4.67 -6.82
CA GLY A 55 1.10 5.13 -7.81
C GLY A 55 0.97 4.28 -9.07
N ILE A 56 1.57 3.08 -9.09
CA ILE A 56 1.54 2.18 -10.25
C ILE A 56 0.47 1.12 -10.04
N SER A 57 -0.61 1.16 -10.83
CA SER A 57 -1.61 0.09 -10.85
C SER A 57 -1.15 -1.10 -11.69
N THR A 58 -1.79 -2.25 -11.48
CA THR A 58 -1.55 -3.45 -12.32
C THR A 58 -1.88 -3.17 -13.78
N GLU A 59 -2.94 -2.43 -14.06
CA GLU A 59 -3.39 -2.05 -15.39
C GLU A 59 -2.38 -1.15 -16.09
N LEU A 60 -1.86 -0.13 -15.38
CA LEU A 60 -0.83 0.75 -15.91
C LEU A 60 0.44 -0.05 -16.27
N ALA A 61 0.89 -0.91 -15.37
CA ALA A 61 2.07 -1.73 -15.59
C ALA A 61 1.89 -2.73 -16.73
N LYS A 62 0.69 -3.32 -16.89
CA LYS A 62 0.37 -4.20 -18.03
C LYS A 62 0.27 -3.46 -19.36
N SER A 63 -0.19 -2.20 -19.34
CA SER A 63 -0.42 -1.42 -20.56
C SER A 63 0.82 -0.70 -21.07
N LYS A 64 1.70 -0.24 -20.18
CA LYS A 64 2.88 0.60 -20.52
C LYS A 64 4.22 -0.01 -20.10
N GLY A 65 4.22 -1.16 -19.45
CA GLY A 65 5.43 -1.80 -18.96
C GLY A 65 6.17 -2.61 -20.03
N ASP A 66 7.45 -2.78 -19.81
CA ASP A 66 8.34 -3.63 -20.60
C ASP A 66 8.49 -5.01 -19.91
N SER A 67 8.90 -6.02 -20.67
CA SER A 67 9.16 -7.33 -20.08
C SER A 67 10.35 -7.27 -19.12
N LEU A 68 10.30 -7.97 -17.99
CA LEU A 68 11.39 -8.03 -17.03
C LEU A 68 12.73 -8.42 -17.69
N LYS A 69 12.68 -9.31 -18.68
CA LYS A 69 13.86 -9.78 -19.40
C LYS A 69 14.54 -8.66 -20.21
N GLU A 70 13.74 -7.85 -20.90
CA GLU A 70 14.25 -6.69 -21.67
C GLU A 70 14.84 -5.65 -20.74
N VAL A 71 14.17 -5.34 -19.65
CA VAL A 71 14.66 -4.40 -18.63
C VAL A 71 15.97 -4.86 -18.02
N ILE A 72 16.10 -6.14 -17.63
CA ILE A 72 17.36 -6.70 -17.10
C ILE A 72 18.46 -6.63 -18.15
N ASN A 73 18.19 -6.92 -19.42
CA ASN A 73 19.20 -6.81 -20.47
C ASN A 73 19.67 -5.37 -20.67
N SER A 74 18.75 -4.39 -20.64
CA SER A 74 19.11 -2.96 -20.68
C SER A 74 19.97 -2.58 -19.48
N PHE A 75 19.61 -3.01 -18.28
CA PHE A 75 20.39 -2.75 -17.06
C PHE A 75 21.77 -3.41 -17.10
N LYS A 76 21.90 -4.63 -17.63
CA LYS A 76 23.22 -5.28 -17.84
C LYS A 76 24.12 -4.47 -18.77
N ASN A 77 23.55 -3.89 -19.82
CA ASN A 77 24.32 -3.09 -20.78
C ASN A 77 24.89 -1.81 -20.13
N VAL A 78 24.15 -1.16 -19.24
CA VAL A 78 24.67 0.01 -18.51
C VAL A 78 25.65 -0.41 -17.41
N LEU A 79 25.41 -1.54 -16.74
CA LEU A 79 26.35 -2.08 -15.73
C LEU A 79 27.74 -2.35 -16.33
N ALA A 80 27.82 -2.82 -17.60
CA ALA A 80 29.09 -3.06 -18.29
C ALA A 80 29.92 -1.78 -18.50
N LYS A 81 29.28 -0.60 -18.48
CA LYS A 81 29.93 0.72 -18.59
C LYS A 81 30.18 1.36 -17.21
N THR A 82 29.64 0.79 -16.15
CA THR A 82 29.60 1.35 -14.80
C THR A 82 30.82 0.89 -14.00
N LYS A 83 31.44 1.80 -13.23
CA LYS A 83 32.52 1.49 -12.29
C LYS A 83 32.05 1.41 -10.85
N VAL A 84 31.05 2.22 -10.48
CA VAL A 84 30.56 2.37 -9.12
C VAL A 84 29.05 2.51 -9.17
N LEU A 85 28.35 1.77 -8.32
CA LEU A 85 26.91 1.92 -8.10
C LEU A 85 26.65 2.93 -6.98
N VAL A 86 25.70 3.84 -7.20
CA VAL A 86 25.36 4.87 -6.22
C VAL A 86 23.86 4.81 -5.94
N GLY A 87 23.48 4.98 -4.68
CA GLY A 87 22.07 5.06 -4.29
C GLY A 87 21.88 5.62 -2.88
N GLN A 88 20.62 5.66 -2.46
CA GLN A 88 20.22 6.08 -1.12
C GLN A 88 19.62 4.89 -0.37
N ASN A 89 20.30 4.38 0.67
CA ASN A 89 19.92 3.14 1.38
C ASN A 89 19.84 1.92 0.44
N LEU A 90 20.86 1.81 -0.43
CA LEU A 90 20.89 0.99 -1.63
C LEU A 90 20.78 -0.53 -1.39
N LYS A 91 21.04 -1.01 -0.17
CA LYS A 91 21.02 -2.45 0.14
C LYS A 91 19.69 -3.12 -0.23
N PHE A 92 18.58 -2.42 -0.05
CA PHE A 92 17.26 -2.95 -0.40
C PHE A 92 17.12 -3.12 -1.92
N ASP A 93 17.49 -2.08 -2.67
CA ASP A 93 17.36 -2.06 -4.14
C ASP A 93 18.26 -3.12 -4.78
N LEU A 94 19.50 -3.26 -4.30
CA LEU A 94 20.41 -4.32 -4.75
C LEU A 94 19.83 -5.71 -4.57
N ASN A 95 19.19 -5.97 -3.43
CA ASN A 95 18.58 -7.27 -3.15
C ASN A 95 17.33 -7.52 -4.01
N VAL A 96 16.48 -6.52 -4.21
CA VAL A 96 15.29 -6.64 -5.07
C VAL A 96 15.71 -6.90 -6.51
N VAL A 97 16.63 -6.10 -7.06
CA VAL A 97 17.12 -6.27 -8.44
C VAL A 97 17.87 -7.59 -8.57
N GLY A 98 18.72 -7.96 -7.60
CA GLY A 98 19.42 -9.24 -7.57
C GLY A 98 18.47 -10.44 -7.57
N SER A 99 17.35 -10.33 -6.86
CA SER A 99 16.32 -11.38 -6.88
C SER A 99 15.61 -11.49 -8.22
N GLU A 100 15.38 -10.37 -8.93
CA GLU A 100 14.84 -10.41 -10.28
C GLU A 100 15.82 -11.01 -11.30
N PHE A 101 17.12 -10.73 -11.18
CA PHE A 101 18.16 -11.42 -11.96
C PHE A 101 18.11 -12.93 -11.71
N HIS A 102 18.03 -13.33 -10.45
CA HIS A 102 17.96 -14.75 -10.09
C HIS A 102 16.71 -15.42 -10.65
N ARG A 103 15.52 -14.76 -10.60
CA ARG A 103 14.27 -15.28 -11.20
C ARG A 103 14.39 -15.52 -12.69
N GLN A 104 15.16 -14.70 -13.39
CA GLN A 104 15.39 -14.81 -14.83
C GLN A 104 16.57 -15.73 -15.19
N GLY A 105 17.21 -16.38 -14.20
CA GLY A 105 18.34 -17.27 -14.42
C GLY A 105 19.65 -16.58 -14.77
N TYR A 106 19.75 -15.28 -14.54
CA TYR A 106 21.01 -14.52 -14.71
C TYR A 106 21.90 -14.63 -13.47
N ASP A 107 23.22 -14.56 -13.69
CA ASP A 107 24.15 -14.44 -12.59
C ASP A 107 24.12 -13.02 -11.98
N ASN A 108 24.58 -12.93 -10.75
CA ASN A 108 24.61 -11.72 -9.95
C ASN A 108 26.05 -11.21 -9.69
N ALA A 109 27.00 -11.44 -10.63
CA ALA A 109 28.39 -11.01 -10.49
C ALA A 109 28.49 -9.49 -10.27
N TRP A 110 27.58 -8.70 -10.83
CA TRP A 110 27.49 -7.26 -10.68
C TRP A 110 27.28 -6.79 -9.22
N LEU A 111 26.74 -7.62 -8.34
CA LEU A 111 26.63 -7.29 -6.90
C LEU A 111 27.99 -7.18 -6.18
N LYS A 112 29.09 -7.59 -6.83
CA LYS A 112 30.46 -7.39 -6.35
C LYS A 112 31.06 -6.04 -6.75
N MET A 113 30.34 -5.24 -7.54
CA MET A 113 30.78 -3.90 -7.92
C MET A 113 30.91 -3.00 -6.70
N PRO A 114 31.82 -2.02 -6.72
CA PRO A 114 31.86 -0.98 -5.70
C PRO A 114 30.52 -0.25 -5.56
N VAL A 115 30.11 -0.01 -4.32
CA VAL A 115 28.84 0.64 -3.97
C VAL A 115 29.09 1.84 -3.09
N LEU A 116 28.49 2.98 -3.42
CA LEU A 116 28.47 4.18 -2.60
C LEU A 116 27.04 4.52 -2.21
N ASP A 117 26.85 4.67 -0.92
CA ASP A 117 25.54 5.03 -0.38
C ASP A 117 25.54 6.49 0.08
N THR A 118 24.52 7.25 -0.26
CA THR A 118 24.34 8.62 0.23
C THR A 118 23.77 8.66 1.64
N CYS A 119 23.19 7.55 2.12
CA CYS A 119 22.67 7.37 3.48
C CYS A 119 23.76 6.87 4.44
N THR A 120 24.64 7.75 4.85
CA THR A 120 25.83 7.43 5.64
C THR A 120 25.87 8.19 6.98
N GLU A 121 26.80 7.80 7.86
CA GLU A 121 27.08 8.56 9.09
C GLU A 121 27.56 9.99 8.77
N LYS A 122 28.29 10.20 7.68
CA LYS A 122 28.73 11.52 7.21
C LYS A 122 27.53 12.41 6.82
N SER A 123 26.58 11.87 6.08
CA SER A 123 25.35 12.60 5.72
C SER A 123 24.43 12.86 6.93
N ALA A 124 24.36 11.92 7.89
CA ALA A 124 23.66 12.12 9.14
C ALA A 124 24.28 13.25 9.97
N PHE A 125 25.60 13.30 10.04
CA PHE A 125 26.32 14.38 10.72
C PHE A 125 26.16 15.73 10.01
N LEU A 126 26.12 15.76 8.69
CA LEU A 126 25.88 16.96 7.91
C LEU A 126 24.47 17.52 8.13
N CYS A 127 23.46 16.65 8.15
CA CYS A 127 22.06 17.05 8.31
C CYS A 127 21.65 17.35 9.76
N LYS A 128 22.32 16.76 10.74
CA LYS A 128 22.08 16.92 12.19
C LYS A 128 20.63 16.70 12.61
N LEU A 129 19.95 15.72 11.99
CA LEU A 129 18.57 15.41 12.29
C LEU A 129 18.44 14.73 13.68
N PRO A 130 17.47 15.13 14.52
CA PRO A 130 17.24 14.50 15.82
C PRO A 130 16.65 13.09 15.66
N GLY A 131 16.78 12.24 16.68
CA GLY A 131 16.13 10.91 16.74
C GLY A 131 17.03 9.72 16.38
N GLY A 132 18.34 9.92 16.25
CA GLY A 132 19.29 8.81 16.12
C GLY A 132 19.46 8.03 17.42
N ARG A 133 19.80 6.74 17.33
CA ARG A 133 20.04 5.88 18.50
C ARG A 133 21.40 6.20 19.16
N GLY A 134 21.45 6.11 20.50
CA GLY A 134 22.71 6.26 21.26
C GLY A 134 23.31 7.67 21.18
N GLY A 135 22.50 8.73 21.08
CA GLY A 135 23.00 10.11 21.01
C GLY A 135 23.55 10.54 19.65
N LYS A 136 23.47 9.67 18.65
CA LYS A 136 23.86 9.97 17.27
C LYS A 136 22.74 10.73 16.53
N PHE A 137 23.07 11.31 15.38
CA PHE A 137 22.07 11.89 14.48
C PHE A 137 21.32 10.78 13.72
N LYS A 138 20.06 11.06 13.39
CA LYS A 138 19.25 10.19 12.53
C LYS A 138 19.85 10.17 11.12
N TYR A 139 19.89 8.99 10.50
CA TYR A 139 20.20 8.86 9.06
C TYR A 139 19.09 9.53 8.24
N PRO A 140 19.43 10.43 7.29
CA PRO A 140 18.42 11.16 6.54
C PRO A 140 17.73 10.26 5.51
N THR A 141 16.45 10.44 5.31
CA THR A 141 15.76 10.00 4.09
C THR A 141 16.25 10.82 2.90
N LEU A 142 15.99 10.39 1.67
CA LEU A 142 16.38 11.14 0.47
C LEU A 142 15.81 12.57 0.47
N SER A 143 14.55 12.74 0.84
CA SER A 143 13.89 14.05 0.96
C SER A 143 14.55 14.93 2.01
N GLU A 144 14.89 14.37 3.18
CA GLU A 144 15.59 15.11 4.24
C GLU A 144 17.02 15.49 3.81
N LEU A 145 17.73 14.59 3.14
CA LEU A 145 19.07 14.88 2.61
C LEU A 145 19.02 15.99 1.55
N HIS A 146 18.10 15.89 0.60
CA HIS A 146 17.87 16.91 -0.42
C HIS A 146 17.53 18.27 0.20
N GLN A 147 16.60 18.31 1.17
CA GLN A 147 16.26 19.51 1.89
C GLN A 147 17.45 20.08 2.68
N CYS A 148 18.29 19.23 3.26
CA CYS A 148 19.49 19.63 3.96
C CYS A 148 20.51 20.31 3.02
N LEU A 149 20.76 19.71 1.86
CA LEU A 149 21.76 20.16 0.90
C LEU A 149 21.32 21.42 0.13
N PHE A 150 20.06 21.44 -0.35
CA PHE A 150 19.56 22.44 -1.30
C PHE A 150 18.55 23.41 -0.72
N LYS A 151 18.15 23.26 0.55
CA LYS A 151 17.13 24.09 1.25
C LYS A 151 15.77 24.10 0.55
N LYS A 152 15.53 23.14 -0.31
CA LYS A 152 14.27 22.97 -1.07
C LYS A 152 13.86 21.50 -1.05
N PRO A 153 12.55 21.19 -0.83
CA PRO A 153 12.06 19.83 -1.02
C PRO A 153 12.13 19.46 -2.51
N PHE A 154 12.35 18.19 -2.82
CA PHE A 154 12.06 17.71 -4.17
C PHE A 154 10.63 17.16 -4.24
N LYS A 155 10.03 17.29 -5.42
CA LYS A 155 8.65 16.86 -5.65
C LYS A 155 8.62 15.41 -6.11
N GLU A 156 7.51 14.72 -5.85
CA GLU A 156 7.22 13.38 -6.36
C GLU A 156 8.14 12.27 -5.84
N ALA A 157 8.50 12.33 -4.55
CA ALA A 157 9.12 11.21 -3.85
C ALA A 157 8.29 9.92 -4.06
N HIS A 158 8.97 8.77 -4.21
CA HIS A 158 8.42 7.46 -4.58
C HIS A 158 8.12 7.26 -6.08
N ASN A 159 8.53 8.20 -6.94
CA ASN A 159 8.69 7.97 -8.36
C ASN A 159 10.16 7.64 -8.63
N ALA A 160 10.46 6.47 -9.23
CA ALA A 160 11.84 6.02 -9.39
C ALA A 160 12.73 7.01 -10.15
N THR A 161 12.21 7.67 -11.19
CA THR A 161 12.94 8.71 -11.94
C THR A 161 13.27 9.92 -11.07
N ALA A 162 12.30 10.42 -10.29
CA ALA A 162 12.51 11.56 -9.40
C ALA A 162 13.52 11.22 -8.28
N ASP A 163 13.40 10.01 -7.73
CA ASP A 163 14.30 9.53 -6.67
C ASP A 163 15.75 9.36 -7.19
N VAL A 164 15.92 8.82 -8.40
CA VAL A 164 17.25 8.68 -9.05
C VAL A 164 17.86 10.05 -9.33
N GLU A 165 17.10 11.02 -9.86
CA GLU A 165 17.58 12.37 -10.12
C GLU A 165 17.97 13.09 -8.82
N ALA A 166 17.14 13.00 -7.78
CA ALA A 166 17.42 13.58 -6.47
C ALA A 166 18.66 12.92 -5.84
N THR A 167 18.81 11.58 -5.99
CA THR A 167 19.96 10.84 -5.48
C THR A 167 21.25 11.26 -6.19
N ALA A 168 21.26 11.34 -7.51
CA ALA A 168 22.41 11.79 -8.28
C ALA A 168 22.82 13.21 -7.89
N ARG A 169 21.85 14.12 -7.79
CA ARG A 169 22.07 15.49 -7.35
C ARG A 169 22.67 15.57 -5.95
N CYS A 170 22.10 14.82 -4.99
CA CYS A 170 22.63 14.74 -3.64
C CYS A 170 24.05 14.16 -3.60
N PHE A 171 24.33 13.10 -4.37
CA PHE A 171 25.62 12.44 -4.41
C PHE A 171 26.73 13.39 -4.89
N PHE A 172 26.53 14.07 -6.02
CA PHE A 172 27.52 15.00 -6.55
C PHE A 172 27.71 16.24 -5.65
N GLU A 173 26.64 16.72 -5.01
CA GLU A 173 26.76 17.78 -4.01
C GLU A 173 27.53 17.32 -2.76
N LEU A 174 27.35 16.06 -2.33
CA LEU A 174 28.13 15.48 -1.23
C LEU A 174 29.63 15.35 -1.59
N ILE A 175 29.96 15.01 -2.85
CA ILE A 175 31.37 15.05 -3.32
C ILE A 175 31.88 16.48 -3.21
N ARG A 176 31.15 17.46 -3.74
CA ARG A 176 31.51 18.88 -3.70
C ARG A 176 31.72 19.40 -2.27
N LYS A 177 31.00 18.86 -1.30
CA LYS A 177 31.18 19.16 0.13
C LYS A 177 32.27 18.32 0.83
N GLY A 178 33.03 17.52 0.08
CA GLY A 178 34.11 16.71 0.62
C GLY A 178 33.70 15.49 1.44
N SER A 179 32.44 15.04 1.29
CA SER A 179 31.95 13.86 2.00
C SER A 179 32.54 12.55 1.46
N PHE A 180 32.99 12.53 0.20
CA PHE A 180 33.66 11.42 -0.43
C PHE A 180 35.08 11.80 -0.85
N GLN A 181 36.04 10.91 -0.57
CA GLN A 181 37.44 11.09 -0.97
C GLN A 181 37.67 10.46 -2.33
N LYS A 182 38.79 10.82 -3.01
CA LYS A 182 39.16 10.23 -4.30
C LYS A 182 39.21 8.70 -4.29
N SER A 183 39.69 8.12 -3.18
CA SER A 183 39.73 6.66 -2.98
C SER A 183 38.34 6.03 -2.96
N ASP A 184 37.35 6.69 -2.35
CA ASP A 184 35.95 6.23 -2.30
C ASP A 184 35.34 6.22 -3.71
N LEU A 185 35.73 7.19 -4.53
CA LEU A 185 35.23 7.40 -5.89
C LEU A 185 36.01 6.62 -6.96
N TYR A 186 37.10 5.94 -6.59
CA TYR A 186 37.98 5.25 -7.52
C TYR A 186 38.55 6.18 -8.60
N LEU A 187 38.85 7.45 -8.24
CA LEU A 187 39.40 8.47 -9.13
C LEU A 187 40.89 8.68 -8.85
N ASP A 188 41.65 9.04 -9.90
CA ASP A 188 42.99 9.59 -9.79
C ASP A 188 42.96 11.07 -9.33
N ASP A 189 44.12 11.62 -8.99
CA ASP A 189 44.23 12.99 -8.48
C ASP A 189 43.76 14.04 -9.49
N GLU A 190 44.04 13.81 -10.79
CA GLU A 190 43.68 14.72 -11.88
C GLU A 190 42.17 14.81 -12.02
N LYS A 191 41.49 13.68 -12.17
CA LYS A 191 39.99 13.65 -12.28
C LYS A 191 39.31 14.17 -11.03
N TYR A 192 39.86 13.88 -9.85
CA TYR A 192 39.28 14.40 -8.61
C TYR A 192 39.40 15.92 -8.50
N ALA A 193 40.53 16.49 -8.91
CA ALA A 193 40.74 17.93 -8.98
C ALA A 193 39.86 18.58 -10.06
N ASP A 194 39.77 17.98 -11.24
CA ASP A 194 38.92 18.42 -12.34
C ASP A 194 37.46 18.52 -11.96
N PHE A 195 36.96 17.57 -11.18
CA PHE A 195 35.58 17.63 -10.67
C PHE A 195 35.28 18.96 -9.93
N PHE A 196 36.20 19.40 -9.05
CA PHE A 196 35.99 20.63 -8.28
C PHE A 196 36.18 21.88 -9.15
N LEU A 197 37.06 21.85 -10.14
CA LEU A 197 37.23 22.95 -11.09
C LEU A 197 35.98 23.17 -11.93
N LYS A 198 35.30 22.08 -12.33
CA LYS A 198 34.11 22.13 -13.17
C LYS A 198 32.80 22.37 -12.36
N ASN A 199 32.77 21.94 -11.10
CA ASN A 199 31.57 22.00 -10.23
C ASN A 199 31.77 23.02 -9.09
N THR A 200 31.99 24.29 -9.44
CA THR A 200 32.22 25.37 -8.46
C THR A 200 30.96 25.85 -7.76
N SER A 201 29.79 25.68 -8.35
CA SER A 201 28.47 26.06 -7.79
C SER A 201 27.68 24.84 -7.31
N GLU A 202 26.56 25.08 -6.64
CA GLU A 202 25.62 24.04 -6.22
C GLU A 202 25.20 23.14 -7.39
N PHE A 203 25.22 21.81 -7.17
CA PHE A 203 24.95 20.84 -8.24
C PHE A 203 23.50 20.94 -8.70
N SER A 204 23.30 21.08 -9.99
CA SER A 204 22.00 21.22 -10.60
C SER A 204 21.37 19.88 -10.96
N ALA A 205 20.06 19.77 -10.88
CA ALA A 205 19.32 18.63 -11.41
C ALA A 205 19.48 18.53 -12.93
N ALA A 206 19.46 17.33 -13.47
CA ALA A 206 19.48 17.09 -14.92
C ALA A 206 18.20 17.57 -15.63
N GLY A 207 17.11 17.77 -14.88
CA GLY A 207 15.85 18.30 -15.39
C GLY A 207 15.05 17.26 -16.19
N ILE A 208 15.18 16.00 -15.83
CA ILE A 208 14.43 14.92 -16.47
C ILE A 208 12.94 15.03 -16.16
N LYS A 209 12.13 15.02 -17.22
CA LYS A 209 10.70 14.99 -17.06
C LYS A 209 10.27 13.61 -16.61
N HIS A 210 9.56 13.56 -15.49
CA HIS A 210 8.94 12.35 -14.99
C HIS A 210 7.42 12.43 -15.08
N ILE A 211 6.80 11.27 -15.18
CA ILE A 211 5.34 11.14 -15.33
C ILE A 211 4.75 10.92 -13.95
N ASN A 212 3.64 11.59 -13.65
CA ASN A 212 2.90 11.31 -12.43
C ASN A 212 2.12 10.00 -12.58
N LEU A 213 2.72 8.91 -12.12
CA LEU A 213 2.20 7.55 -12.29
C LEU A 213 0.82 7.35 -11.64
N SER A 214 0.56 8.01 -10.52
CA SER A 214 -0.75 7.96 -9.86
C SER A 214 -1.84 8.62 -10.70
N LYS A 215 -1.50 9.70 -11.42
CA LYS A 215 -2.43 10.37 -12.36
C LYS A 215 -2.66 9.50 -13.60
N GLU A 216 -1.61 8.90 -14.13
CA GLU A 216 -1.69 7.98 -15.28
C GLU A 216 -2.52 6.73 -14.94
N SER A 217 -2.30 6.12 -13.77
CA SER A 217 -3.09 4.98 -13.30
C SER A 217 -4.58 5.31 -13.19
N LYS A 218 -4.91 6.50 -12.67
CA LYS A 218 -6.31 6.96 -12.57
C LYS A 218 -6.91 7.25 -13.96
N ALA A 219 -6.17 7.93 -14.83
CA ALA A 219 -6.63 8.23 -16.18
C ALA A 219 -6.91 6.94 -16.97
N LEU A 220 -6.06 5.94 -16.84
CA LEU A 220 -6.25 4.63 -17.46
C LEU A 220 -7.49 3.90 -16.95
N LEU A 221 -7.79 4.00 -15.64
CA LEU A 221 -9.01 3.46 -15.06
C LEU A 221 -10.27 4.21 -15.54
N GLU A 222 -10.14 5.51 -15.86
CA GLU A 222 -11.22 6.31 -16.44
C GLU A 222 -11.36 6.05 -17.95
N GLU A 223 -10.25 5.75 -18.65
CA GLU A 223 -10.21 5.45 -20.10
C GLU A 223 -10.48 3.98 -20.42
N ILE A 224 -10.35 3.05 -19.46
CA ILE A 224 -10.88 1.71 -19.65
C ILE A 224 -12.37 1.92 -19.93
N PRO A 225 -12.81 1.86 -21.20
CA PRO A 225 -14.22 1.96 -21.48
C PRO A 225 -14.81 0.89 -20.60
N SER A 226 -15.90 1.19 -19.97
CA SER A 226 -16.67 0.29 -19.14
C SER A 226 -17.12 -0.97 -19.89
N GLU A 227 -16.23 -1.63 -20.67
CA GLU A 227 -16.50 -2.98 -21.19
C GLU A 227 -16.33 -4.03 -20.09
N VAL A 228 -15.46 -3.78 -19.10
CA VAL A 228 -15.52 -4.54 -17.83
C VAL A 228 -16.65 -3.97 -16.94
N ALA A 229 -16.85 -2.67 -16.87
CA ALA A 229 -18.10 -2.10 -16.37
C ALA A 229 -19.28 -2.35 -17.33
N LYS A 230 -19.11 -2.61 -18.63
CA LYS A 230 -20.13 -3.06 -19.58
C LYS A 230 -20.28 -4.59 -19.61
N SER A 231 -19.37 -5.38 -19.12
CA SER A 231 -19.63 -6.80 -18.81
C SER A 231 -20.22 -6.96 -17.39
N ILE A 232 -20.08 -5.95 -16.52
CA ILE A 232 -20.86 -5.75 -15.29
C ILE A 232 -22.04 -4.80 -15.59
N SER A 233 -21.95 -3.91 -16.57
CA SER A 233 -23.00 -3.12 -17.21
C SER A 233 -23.25 -3.60 -18.64
N SER A 234 -23.30 -4.90 -18.91
CA SER A 234 -24.46 -5.32 -19.65
C SER A 234 -25.55 -4.63 -18.85
N LYS A 235 -26.30 -3.78 -19.47
CA LYS A 235 -27.61 -3.39 -18.95
C LYS A 235 -28.43 -4.70 -18.91
N GLU A 236 -28.00 -5.66 -18.17
CA GLU A 236 -28.90 -6.57 -17.54
C GLU A 236 -29.83 -5.64 -16.87
N ASP A 237 -31.02 -5.65 -17.32
CA ASP A 237 -32.11 -4.87 -16.77
C ASP A 237 -32.18 -5.19 -15.29
N ILE A 238 -31.42 -4.42 -14.49
CA ILE A 238 -31.40 -4.54 -13.03
C ILE A 238 -32.67 -3.95 -12.43
N SER A 239 -33.63 -3.53 -13.28
CA SER A 239 -34.95 -3.08 -12.81
C SER A 239 -35.63 -4.13 -11.95
N HIS A 240 -35.36 -5.43 -12.21
CA HIS A 240 -35.82 -6.55 -11.36
C HIS A 240 -35.19 -6.55 -9.95
N LEU A 241 -34.05 -5.89 -9.74
CA LEU A 241 -33.40 -5.75 -8.43
C LEU A 241 -33.87 -4.50 -7.66
N LYS A 242 -34.62 -3.60 -8.31
CA LYS A 242 -35.03 -2.35 -7.70
C LYS A 242 -35.91 -2.54 -6.45
N ASP A 243 -36.69 -3.62 -6.44
CA ASP A 243 -37.59 -3.97 -5.33
C ASP A 243 -37.08 -5.15 -4.49
N VAL A 244 -35.84 -5.63 -4.75
CA VAL A 244 -35.25 -6.72 -3.97
C VAL A 244 -34.73 -6.18 -2.65
N PRO A 245 -35.18 -6.75 -1.51
CA PRO A 245 -34.70 -6.35 -0.19
C PRO A 245 -33.17 -6.52 -0.09
N PHE A 246 -32.48 -5.46 0.30
CA PHE A 246 -31.04 -5.44 0.47
C PHE A 246 -30.66 -5.33 1.94
N SER A 247 -29.58 -5.98 2.36
CA SER A 247 -29.06 -5.90 3.74
C SER A 247 -27.54 -5.85 3.75
N HIS A 248 -26.96 -4.96 4.52
CA HIS A 248 -25.54 -4.94 4.78
C HIS A 248 -25.15 -6.02 5.79
N LEU A 249 -24.28 -6.95 5.39
CA LEU A 249 -23.83 -8.07 6.22
C LEU A 249 -22.44 -7.92 6.82
N HIS A 250 -21.66 -6.90 6.41
CA HIS A 250 -20.31 -6.66 6.89
C HIS A 250 -20.13 -5.19 7.30
N ASN A 251 -20.54 -4.88 8.51
CA ASN A 251 -20.37 -3.54 9.10
C ASN A 251 -19.50 -3.61 10.35
N LYS A 252 -18.64 -2.63 10.53
CA LYS A 252 -17.85 -2.43 11.74
C LYS A 252 -18.44 -1.30 12.56
N THR A 253 -18.48 -1.50 13.89
CA THR A 253 -18.95 -0.49 14.84
C THR A 253 -17.78 0.19 15.54
N GLN A 254 -18.07 1.13 16.44
CA GLN A 254 -17.10 1.81 17.30
C GLN A 254 -16.19 0.86 18.11
N PHE A 255 -16.57 -0.40 18.24
CA PHE A 255 -15.77 -1.41 18.93
C PHE A 255 -14.64 -2.00 18.05
N SER A 256 -14.66 -1.73 16.74
CA SER A 256 -13.50 -1.90 15.86
C SER A 256 -12.63 -0.65 15.91
N VAL A 257 -11.85 -0.51 17.00
CA VAL A 257 -11.05 0.66 17.30
C VAL A 257 -10.11 1.01 16.14
N LEU A 258 -10.04 2.30 15.78
CA LEU A 258 -9.31 2.85 14.63
C LEU A 258 -9.81 2.40 13.23
N GLN A 259 -10.90 1.62 13.15
CA GLN A 259 -11.45 1.16 11.89
C GLN A 259 -12.84 1.72 11.60
N SER A 260 -13.64 2.02 12.65
CA SER A 260 -14.98 2.58 12.49
C SER A 260 -15.34 3.54 13.63
N THR A 261 -16.15 4.54 13.29
CA THR A 261 -16.75 5.50 14.25
C THR A 261 -18.28 5.31 14.36
N ILE A 262 -18.83 4.28 13.73
CA ILE A 262 -20.27 4.03 13.68
C ILE A 262 -20.75 3.52 15.05
N HIS A 263 -21.59 4.30 15.72
CA HIS A 263 -22.27 3.82 16.93
C HIS A 263 -23.28 2.74 16.60
N VAL A 264 -23.38 1.73 17.46
CA VAL A 264 -24.31 0.59 17.31
C VAL A 264 -25.75 1.06 17.05
N LYS A 265 -26.22 2.06 17.80
CA LYS A 265 -27.58 2.61 17.60
C LYS A 265 -27.72 3.23 16.21
N THR A 266 -26.75 4.01 15.78
CA THR A 266 -26.76 4.67 14.46
C THR A 266 -26.78 3.64 13.32
N LEU A 267 -26.12 2.49 13.46
CA LEU A 267 -26.14 1.42 12.48
C LEU A 267 -27.57 0.86 12.30
N ILE A 268 -28.27 0.59 13.40
CA ILE A 268 -29.68 0.12 13.37
C ILE A 268 -30.59 1.21 12.78
N ASP A 269 -30.48 2.46 13.27
CA ASP A 269 -31.33 3.56 12.83
C ASP A 269 -31.19 3.79 11.32
N LYS A 270 -29.97 3.74 10.77
CA LYS A 270 -29.72 3.91 9.33
C LYS A 270 -30.22 2.72 8.51
N ALA A 271 -30.07 1.50 9.00
CA ALA A 271 -30.61 0.33 8.32
C ALA A 271 -32.15 0.40 8.21
N VAL A 272 -32.81 0.85 9.27
CA VAL A 272 -34.26 1.09 9.26
C VAL A 272 -34.63 2.23 8.30
N GLU A 273 -33.89 3.36 8.32
CA GLU A 273 -34.13 4.50 7.44
C GLU A 273 -33.99 4.11 5.95
N PHE A 274 -33.07 3.21 5.62
CA PHE A 274 -32.90 2.69 4.26
C PHE A 274 -33.84 1.51 3.91
N GLY A 275 -34.78 1.14 4.78
CA GLY A 275 -35.73 0.06 4.55
C GLY A 275 -35.10 -1.33 4.47
N MET A 276 -33.94 -1.53 5.12
CA MET A 276 -33.29 -2.85 5.12
C MET A 276 -34.04 -3.81 6.07
N PRO A 277 -34.36 -5.03 5.62
CA PRO A 277 -35.03 -6.01 6.48
C PRO A 277 -34.12 -6.61 7.56
N ALA A 278 -32.80 -6.52 7.35
CA ALA A 278 -31.79 -7.01 8.27
C ALA A 278 -30.53 -6.16 8.21
N VAL A 279 -29.74 -6.22 9.25
CA VAL A 279 -28.39 -5.65 9.25
C VAL A 279 -27.48 -6.50 10.13
N ALA A 280 -26.23 -6.70 9.71
CA ALA A 280 -25.23 -7.38 10.53
C ALA A 280 -24.18 -6.39 11.01
N PHE A 281 -23.56 -6.67 12.17
CA PHE A 281 -22.24 -6.14 12.50
C PHE A 281 -21.23 -7.28 12.56
N SER A 282 -19.97 -6.97 12.26
CA SER A 282 -18.83 -7.91 12.30
C SER A 282 -17.57 -7.17 12.72
N ASP A 283 -17.51 -6.81 14.00
CA ASP A 283 -16.36 -6.12 14.57
C ASP A 283 -15.11 -7.00 14.54
N SER A 284 -13.93 -6.38 14.42
CA SER A 284 -12.66 -7.06 14.29
C SER A 284 -12.24 -7.73 15.60
N GLY A 285 -12.25 -9.05 15.63
CA GLY A 285 -11.76 -9.90 16.71
C GLY A 285 -12.61 -9.86 18.00
N ASN A 286 -13.66 -9.05 18.09
CA ASN A 286 -14.41 -8.88 19.32
C ASN A 286 -15.94 -8.89 19.15
N MET A 287 -16.63 -9.16 20.24
CA MET A 287 -18.10 -9.24 20.34
C MET A 287 -18.69 -8.19 21.29
N MET A 288 -17.95 -7.11 21.58
CA MET A 288 -18.30 -6.12 22.61
C MET A 288 -19.63 -5.41 22.30
N GLY A 289 -19.91 -5.16 21.01
CA GLY A 289 -21.16 -4.55 20.56
C GLY A 289 -22.37 -5.47 20.54
N ALA A 290 -22.22 -6.79 20.66
CA ALA A 290 -23.25 -7.77 20.37
C ALA A 290 -24.54 -7.58 21.20
N PHE A 291 -24.41 -7.41 22.51
CA PHE A 291 -25.55 -7.22 23.39
C PHE A 291 -26.31 -5.93 23.05
N GLN A 292 -25.60 -4.80 22.97
CA GLN A 292 -26.21 -3.51 22.66
C GLN A 292 -26.88 -3.52 21.29
N PHE A 293 -26.28 -4.19 20.30
CA PHE A 293 -26.83 -4.29 18.95
C PHE A 293 -28.13 -5.06 18.91
N VAL A 294 -28.18 -6.24 19.51
CA VAL A 294 -29.38 -7.06 19.57
C VAL A 294 -30.46 -6.37 20.40
N GLU A 295 -30.12 -5.78 21.55
CA GLU A 295 -31.04 -5.03 22.39
C GLU A 295 -31.65 -3.84 21.65
N THR A 296 -30.84 -3.09 20.89
CA THR A 296 -31.35 -1.94 20.11
C THR A 296 -32.34 -2.38 19.04
N GLY A 297 -32.03 -3.44 18.27
CA GLY A 297 -32.93 -4.00 17.26
C GLY A 297 -34.20 -4.54 17.88
N PHE A 298 -34.09 -5.22 19.03
CA PHE A 298 -35.25 -5.75 19.76
C PHE A 298 -36.16 -4.63 20.26
N LYS A 299 -35.64 -3.56 20.87
CA LYS A 299 -36.41 -2.39 21.33
C LYS A 299 -37.14 -1.70 20.17
N HIS A 300 -36.44 -1.57 19.01
CA HIS A 300 -37.08 -1.04 17.81
C HIS A 300 -38.27 -1.91 17.39
N ASN A 301 -38.10 -3.23 17.27
CA ASN A 301 -39.13 -4.14 16.88
C ASN A 301 -40.32 -4.16 17.90
N GLN A 302 -40.04 -4.04 19.20
CA GLN A 302 -41.10 -3.89 20.22
C GLN A 302 -41.91 -2.62 19.99
N SER A 303 -41.26 -1.50 19.64
CA SER A 303 -42.02 -0.26 19.36
C SER A 303 -42.89 -0.39 18.12
N ILE A 304 -42.45 -1.15 17.11
CA ILE A 304 -43.29 -1.45 15.93
C ILE A 304 -44.45 -2.38 16.29
N ASN A 305 -44.18 -3.44 17.07
CA ASN A 305 -45.27 -4.36 17.54
C ASN A 305 -46.36 -3.59 18.27
N LYS A 306 -45.99 -2.67 19.17
CA LYS A 306 -46.98 -1.84 19.88
C LYS A 306 -47.83 -0.99 18.94
N LYS A 307 -47.22 -0.39 17.90
CA LYS A 307 -47.93 0.35 16.85
C LYS A 307 -48.88 -0.55 16.06
N ILE A 308 -48.50 -1.80 15.79
CA ILE A 308 -49.33 -2.78 15.10
C ILE A 308 -50.53 -3.18 16.00
N GLU A 309 -50.30 -3.40 17.30
CA GLU A 309 -51.37 -3.67 18.27
C GLU A 309 -52.37 -2.52 18.32
N GLU A 310 -51.88 -1.26 18.46
CA GLU A 310 -52.72 -0.06 18.45
C GLU A 310 -53.47 0.12 17.11
N ALA A 311 -52.84 -0.24 15.97
CA ALA A 311 -53.50 -0.20 14.66
C ALA A 311 -54.60 -1.26 14.51
N ASN A 312 -54.36 -2.47 15.02
CA ASN A 312 -55.39 -3.54 14.99
C ASN A 312 -56.62 -3.25 15.85
N GLU A 313 -56.47 -2.46 16.91
CA GLU A 313 -57.58 -2.00 17.75
C GLU A 313 -58.39 -0.88 17.08
N ASN A 314 -57.84 -0.23 16.06
CA ASN A 314 -58.49 0.88 15.35
C ASN A 314 -59.17 0.38 14.06
N ALA A 315 -60.50 0.30 14.04
CA ALA A 315 -61.29 -0.19 12.91
C ALA A 315 -61.08 0.58 11.58
N ASN A 316 -60.38 1.69 11.57
CA ASN A 316 -60.13 2.52 10.38
C ASN A 316 -58.77 2.29 9.75
N VAL A 317 -57.88 1.40 10.28
CA VAL A 317 -56.56 1.11 9.76
C VAL A 317 -56.66 -0.03 8.74
N SER A 318 -56.05 0.16 7.58
CA SER A 318 -56.03 -0.82 6.49
C SER A 318 -54.99 -1.93 6.73
N GLU A 319 -55.25 -3.12 6.18
CA GLU A 319 -54.25 -4.22 6.17
C GLU A 319 -52.93 -3.80 5.54
N ILE A 320 -52.96 -2.87 4.56
CA ILE A 320 -51.74 -2.34 3.89
C ILE A 320 -50.89 -1.56 4.88
N GLU A 321 -51.48 -0.72 5.74
CA GLU A 321 -50.75 0.05 6.75
C GLU A 321 -50.13 -0.87 7.80
N ILE A 322 -50.77 -1.97 8.17
CA ILE A 322 -50.22 -2.99 9.07
C ILE A 322 -49.03 -3.70 8.42
N GLN A 323 -49.13 -4.07 7.14
CA GLN A 323 -48.03 -4.66 6.38
C GLN A 323 -46.85 -3.71 6.26
N ASP A 324 -47.09 -2.41 6.07
CA ASP A 324 -46.02 -1.40 6.01
C ASP A 324 -45.33 -1.20 7.37
N LEU A 325 -46.06 -1.37 8.48
CA LEU A 325 -45.47 -1.43 9.82
C LEU A 325 -44.61 -2.69 9.99
N GLU A 326 -45.10 -3.85 9.57
CA GLU A 326 -44.32 -5.11 9.61
C GLU A 326 -42.99 -5.01 8.84
N ARG A 327 -43.01 -4.37 7.66
CA ARG A 327 -41.78 -4.14 6.84
C ARG A 327 -40.75 -3.23 7.51
N LYS A 328 -41.12 -2.44 8.52
CA LYS A 328 -40.23 -1.58 9.29
C LYS A 328 -39.48 -2.33 10.40
N LYS A 329 -39.82 -3.60 10.66
CA LYS A 329 -39.06 -4.43 11.58
C LYS A 329 -37.68 -4.77 10.99
N ILE A 330 -36.70 -4.93 11.86
CA ILE A 330 -35.31 -5.22 11.44
C ILE A 330 -34.78 -6.48 12.13
N ILE A 331 -34.03 -7.31 11.40
CA ILE A 331 -33.36 -8.49 11.96
C ILE A 331 -31.92 -8.13 12.26
N PRO A 332 -31.51 -8.02 13.54
CA PRO A 332 -30.12 -7.82 13.90
C PRO A 332 -29.35 -9.14 13.78
N ILE A 333 -28.32 -9.17 12.94
CA ILE A 333 -27.47 -10.34 12.72
C ILE A 333 -26.12 -10.10 13.39
N VAL A 334 -25.73 -11.00 14.30
CA VAL A 334 -24.47 -10.91 15.02
C VAL A 334 -23.37 -11.61 14.26
N GLY A 335 -22.24 -10.91 14.05
CA GLY A 335 -21.05 -11.43 13.43
C GLY A 335 -19.77 -11.02 14.18
N CYS A 336 -18.65 -11.54 13.74
CA CYS A 336 -17.32 -11.14 14.13
C CYS A 336 -16.35 -11.43 12.99
N GLU A 337 -15.43 -10.53 12.72
CA GLU A 337 -14.37 -10.73 11.75
C GLU A 337 -13.13 -11.26 12.45
N PHE A 338 -12.63 -12.41 12.01
CA PHE A 338 -11.41 -13.01 12.54
C PHE A 338 -10.30 -13.06 11.49
N GLN A 339 -9.07 -13.07 11.94
CA GLN A 339 -7.92 -13.43 11.11
C GLN A 339 -7.79 -14.94 11.06
N VAL A 340 -7.94 -15.53 9.87
CA VAL A 340 -7.87 -16.96 9.63
C VAL A 340 -6.55 -17.30 8.95
N CYS A 341 -5.74 -18.15 9.56
CA CYS A 341 -4.44 -18.58 9.06
C CYS A 341 -4.33 -20.11 9.05
N PRO A 342 -3.44 -20.69 8.26
CA PRO A 342 -3.23 -22.14 8.20
C PRO A 342 -2.77 -22.74 9.54
N ASP A 343 -1.90 -22.03 10.28
CA ASP A 343 -1.43 -22.43 11.62
C ASP A 343 -1.38 -21.20 12.53
N ARG A 344 -2.25 -21.19 13.56
CA ARG A 344 -2.32 -20.09 14.55
C ARG A 344 -1.07 -19.99 15.42
N ASN A 345 -0.26 -21.04 15.53
CA ASN A 345 0.96 -21.08 16.33
C ASN A 345 2.17 -20.53 15.57
N ASP A 346 2.07 -20.41 14.24
CA ASP A 346 3.12 -19.79 13.43
C ASP A 346 3.09 -18.26 13.60
N LYS A 347 4.02 -17.73 14.37
CA LYS A 347 4.19 -16.29 14.63
C LYS A 347 5.16 -15.61 13.66
N THR A 348 5.56 -16.27 12.58
CA THR A 348 6.57 -15.73 11.63
C THR A 348 6.06 -14.57 10.77
N TYR A 349 4.76 -14.38 10.64
CA TYR A 349 4.15 -13.34 9.81
C TYR A 349 3.52 -12.24 10.67
N LYS A 350 3.78 -10.97 10.34
CA LYS A 350 3.15 -9.81 11.01
C LYS A 350 1.63 -9.75 10.83
N ASN A 351 1.12 -10.30 9.74
CA ASN A 351 -0.31 -10.42 9.44
C ASN A 351 -0.61 -11.89 9.20
N ASN A 352 -0.95 -12.61 10.26
CA ASN A 352 -1.19 -14.04 10.22
C ASN A 352 -2.57 -14.36 9.65
N GLY A 353 -2.71 -14.36 8.33
CA GLY A 353 -3.92 -14.85 7.68
C GLY A 353 -4.77 -13.80 6.98
N TYR A 354 -5.98 -14.23 6.65
CA TYR A 354 -6.97 -13.43 5.92
C TYR A 354 -8.09 -13.00 6.87
N GLN A 355 -8.57 -11.76 6.71
CA GLN A 355 -9.74 -11.28 7.44
C GLN A 355 -11.00 -11.91 6.84
N VAL A 356 -11.72 -12.66 7.67
CA VAL A 356 -12.95 -13.37 7.26
C VAL A 356 -14.08 -13.01 8.23
N PRO A 357 -15.18 -12.40 7.76
CA PRO A 357 -16.35 -12.17 8.57
C PRO A 357 -17.16 -13.46 8.73
N PHE A 358 -17.54 -13.77 9.97
CA PHE A 358 -18.40 -14.88 10.31
C PHE A 358 -19.72 -14.34 10.90
N LEU A 359 -20.86 -14.85 10.42
CA LEU A 359 -22.17 -14.49 10.89
C LEU A 359 -22.83 -15.66 11.64
N ALA A 360 -23.43 -15.36 12.77
CA ALA A 360 -24.13 -16.36 13.56
C ALA A 360 -25.49 -16.70 12.95
N LYS A 361 -25.66 -17.91 12.44
CA LYS A 361 -26.96 -18.41 11.92
C LYS A 361 -27.96 -18.73 13.03
N ASN A 362 -27.46 -19.09 14.21
CA ASN A 362 -28.27 -19.54 15.34
C ASN A 362 -27.52 -19.41 16.67
N LYS A 363 -28.14 -19.79 17.79
CA LYS A 363 -27.55 -19.76 19.13
C LYS A 363 -26.19 -20.50 19.21
N LYS A 364 -26.04 -21.63 18.54
CA LYS A 364 -24.80 -22.41 18.52
C LYS A 364 -23.68 -21.63 17.78
N GLY A 365 -24.00 -21.00 16.63
CA GLY A 365 -23.10 -20.11 15.91
C GLY A 365 -22.64 -18.94 16.77
N TYR A 366 -23.56 -18.28 17.47
CA TYR A 366 -23.23 -17.20 18.42
C TYR A 366 -22.27 -17.66 19.52
N GLN A 367 -22.53 -18.82 20.14
CA GLN A 367 -21.65 -19.40 21.14
C GLN A 367 -20.24 -19.73 20.60
N ASN A 368 -20.17 -20.16 19.34
CA ASN A 368 -18.89 -20.41 18.67
C ASN A 368 -18.10 -19.10 18.43
N LEU A 369 -18.78 -18.02 18.01
CA LEU A 369 -18.14 -16.71 17.85
C LEU A 369 -17.58 -16.18 19.16
N ILE A 370 -18.33 -16.31 20.28
CA ILE A 370 -17.84 -15.95 21.61
C ILE A 370 -16.56 -16.71 21.96
N LYS A 371 -16.54 -18.04 21.72
CA LYS A 371 -15.33 -18.86 21.99
C LYS A 371 -14.15 -18.43 21.14
N LEU A 372 -14.35 -18.21 19.85
CA LEU A 372 -13.29 -17.76 18.94
C LEU A 372 -12.75 -16.39 19.34
N SER A 373 -13.64 -15.44 19.68
CA SER A 373 -13.24 -14.13 20.18
C SER A 373 -12.41 -14.25 21.48
N SER A 374 -12.84 -15.08 22.43
CA SER A 374 -12.10 -15.31 23.68
C SER A 374 -10.71 -15.91 23.42
N ILE A 375 -10.60 -16.92 22.56
CA ILE A 375 -9.32 -17.54 22.19
C ILE A 375 -8.38 -16.49 21.58
N GLY A 376 -8.87 -15.65 20.68
CA GLY A 376 -8.06 -14.60 20.04
C GLY A 376 -7.48 -13.54 21.00
N PHE A 377 -8.07 -13.39 22.21
CA PHE A 377 -7.57 -12.47 23.24
C PHE A 377 -6.71 -13.13 24.30
N ILE A 378 -6.87 -14.43 24.56
CA ILE A 378 -6.24 -15.12 25.70
C ILE A 378 -5.02 -15.95 25.25
N GLU A 379 -5.01 -16.47 24.04
CA GLU A 379 -3.95 -17.33 23.47
C GLU A 379 -3.20 -16.63 22.32
#